data_496d4898b4ec9d0a2552ad9ab0943c95
#
_entry.id   496d4898b4ec9d0a2552ad9ab0943c95
#
_cell.length_a   1.000
_cell.length_b   1.000
_cell.length_c   1.000
_cell.angle_alpha   90.00
_cell.angle_beta   90.00
_cell.angle_gamma   90.00
#
_symmetry.space_group_name_H-M   'P 1'
#
loop_
_entity.id
_entity.type
_entity.pdbx_description
1 polymer ?
#
loop_
_entity_poly.entity_id
_entity_poly.type
_entity_poly.pdbx_seq_one_letter_code
_entity_poly.pdbx_strand_id
1 'polypeptide(L)'
;MDFRRLKVAGAVEFRFPSFPDERGSFTSALMESHFIEAVGRRPFPIGQVSYTRSRRGVVRGIHYTATPPGCAKFVHCPAGRALDMVVDLRVGSPTWGVWDTVEFDPESPKAVYIPVGVGHAVLALEDDTIIAYLLSTEYVAENELSVSVFSPGIDLPIPAEPAPLRSVRDREAPSVDQALADGTLPEFTRCAALEEASAGP
;
A
#
# COMPACT_ATOMS: atom_id res chain seq x y z
N MET A 1 14.60 7.11 -14.34
CA MET A 1 13.39 7.22 -13.49
C MET A 1 13.86 7.45 -12.08
N ASP A 2 13.09 8.17 -11.29
CA ASP A 2 13.47 8.45 -9.89
C ASP A 2 12.66 7.57 -8.93
N PHE A 3 13.27 7.15 -7.83
CA PHE A 3 12.59 6.41 -6.77
C PHE A 3 13.08 6.86 -5.40
N ARG A 4 12.25 6.67 -4.39
CA ARG A 4 12.56 6.95 -3.00
C ARG A 4 12.30 5.71 -2.14
N ARG A 5 13.28 5.25 -1.39
CA ARG A 5 13.06 4.25 -0.35
C ARG A 5 12.24 4.88 0.77
N LEU A 6 11.13 4.26 1.15
CA LEU A 6 10.32 4.73 2.26
C LEU A 6 10.99 4.41 3.61
N LYS A 7 10.51 5.03 4.68
CA LYS A 7 10.96 4.73 6.05
C LYS A 7 10.61 3.30 6.47
N VAL A 8 9.62 2.70 5.82
CA VAL A 8 9.19 1.30 6.03
C VAL A 8 10.10 0.37 5.23
N ALA A 9 10.74 -0.57 5.89
CA ALA A 9 11.72 -1.47 5.29
C ALA A 9 11.16 -2.21 4.06
N GLY A 10 11.84 -2.06 2.93
CA GLY A 10 11.49 -2.68 1.64
C GLY A 10 10.44 -1.94 0.81
N ALA A 11 9.72 -0.98 1.37
CA ALA A 11 8.75 -0.18 0.62
C ALA A 11 9.43 0.91 -0.21
N VAL A 12 8.93 1.15 -1.43
CA VAL A 12 9.54 2.07 -2.39
C VAL A 12 8.47 2.90 -3.10
N GLU A 13 8.67 4.22 -3.12
CA GLU A 13 7.95 5.16 -4.00
C GLU A 13 8.67 5.25 -5.34
N PHE A 14 7.91 5.13 -6.42
CA PHE A 14 8.37 5.36 -7.79
C PHE A 14 7.78 6.66 -8.32
N ARG A 15 8.55 7.41 -9.10
CA ARG A 15 8.12 8.62 -9.81
C ARG A 15 8.28 8.41 -11.30
N PHE A 16 7.22 8.70 -12.04
CA PHE A 16 7.16 8.47 -13.48
C PHE A 16 7.14 9.77 -14.25
N PRO A 17 7.84 9.84 -15.40
CA PRO A 17 7.64 10.92 -16.34
C PRO A 17 6.23 10.83 -16.94
N SER A 18 5.58 11.97 -17.07
CA SER A 18 4.37 12.13 -17.86
C SER A 18 4.72 12.81 -19.18
N PHE A 19 4.18 12.31 -20.29
CA PHE A 19 4.44 12.79 -21.64
C PHE A 19 3.15 13.41 -22.18
N PRO A 20 2.94 14.75 -22.02
CA PRO A 20 1.75 15.43 -22.51
C PRO A 20 1.81 15.66 -24.01
N ASP A 21 0.64 15.57 -24.68
CA ASP A 21 0.42 16.00 -26.07
C ASP A 21 -0.99 16.60 -26.20
N GLU A 22 -1.42 16.95 -27.44
CA GLU A 22 -2.73 17.52 -27.70
C GLU A 22 -3.93 16.63 -27.31
N ARG A 23 -3.71 15.34 -27.08
CA ARG A 23 -4.74 14.35 -26.67
C ARG A 23 -4.80 14.15 -25.18
N GLY A 24 -3.83 14.67 -24.39
CA GLY A 24 -3.68 14.45 -22.96
C GLY A 24 -2.27 14.06 -22.58
N SER A 25 -2.10 13.02 -21.75
CA SER A 25 -0.77 12.58 -21.32
C SER A 25 -0.64 11.04 -21.36
N PHE A 26 0.59 10.59 -21.59
CA PHE A 26 0.97 9.17 -21.48
C PHE A 26 1.93 8.99 -20.29
N THR A 27 1.66 7.97 -19.46
CA THR A 27 2.51 7.59 -18.34
C THR A 27 2.62 6.07 -18.25
N SER A 28 3.85 5.56 -18.11
CA SER A 28 4.11 4.13 -17.84
C SER A 28 4.23 3.92 -16.33
N ALA A 29 3.20 3.38 -15.69
CA ALA A 29 3.13 3.24 -14.24
C ALA A 29 3.98 2.10 -13.66
N LEU A 30 4.44 1.16 -14.47
CA LEU A 30 5.36 0.09 -14.07
C LEU A 30 6.27 -0.28 -15.24
N MET A 31 7.58 -0.28 -14.99
CA MET A 31 8.59 -0.81 -15.90
C MET A 31 9.50 -1.76 -15.13
N GLU A 32 9.66 -2.99 -15.63
CA GLU A 32 10.44 -4.05 -14.97
C GLU A 32 11.87 -3.60 -14.63
N SER A 33 12.56 -2.94 -15.58
CA SER A 33 13.93 -2.46 -15.38
C SER A 33 14.06 -1.49 -14.20
N HIS A 34 13.10 -0.58 -14.06
CA HIS A 34 13.09 0.39 -12.96
C HIS A 34 12.73 -0.24 -11.62
N PHE A 35 11.84 -1.24 -11.65
CA PHE A 35 11.53 -1.99 -10.45
C PHE A 35 12.76 -2.77 -9.95
N ILE A 36 13.50 -3.42 -10.85
CA ILE A 36 14.74 -4.12 -10.53
C ILE A 36 15.78 -3.16 -9.94
N GLU A 37 15.97 -1.98 -10.55
CA GLU A 37 16.90 -0.96 -10.05
C GLU A 37 16.57 -0.51 -8.62
N ALA A 38 15.28 -0.29 -8.33
CA ALA A 38 14.81 0.23 -7.06
C ALA A 38 14.75 -0.82 -5.94
N VAL A 39 14.23 -2.03 -6.26
CA VAL A 39 13.92 -3.09 -5.31
C VAL A 39 15.02 -4.15 -5.25
N GLY A 40 15.82 -4.29 -6.32
CA GLY A 40 16.92 -5.29 -6.41
C GLY A 40 16.48 -6.67 -6.91
N ARG A 41 15.25 -6.82 -7.36
CA ARG A 41 14.68 -8.06 -7.89
C ARG A 41 13.57 -7.77 -8.90
N ARG A 42 13.14 -8.79 -9.65
CA ARG A 42 12.01 -8.66 -10.58
C ARG A 42 10.70 -8.34 -9.84
N PRO A 43 9.75 -7.68 -10.52
CA PRO A 43 8.38 -7.58 -10.01
C PRO A 43 7.80 -8.96 -9.73
N PHE A 44 6.95 -9.04 -8.73
CA PHE A 44 6.21 -10.26 -8.42
C PHE A 44 5.27 -10.64 -9.59
N PRO A 45 4.97 -11.95 -9.80
CA PRO A 45 3.91 -12.38 -10.71
C PRO A 45 2.56 -11.76 -10.29
N ILE A 46 1.83 -11.21 -11.25
CA ILE A 46 0.55 -10.57 -10.96
C ILE A 46 -0.53 -11.64 -10.85
N GLY A 47 -1.06 -11.84 -9.65
CA GLY A 47 -2.21 -12.71 -9.39
C GLY A 47 -3.55 -12.02 -9.65
N GLN A 48 -3.63 -10.71 -9.35
CA GLN A 48 -4.87 -9.94 -9.52
C GLN A 48 -4.58 -8.47 -9.80
N VAL A 49 -5.42 -7.86 -10.63
CA VAL A 49 -5.48 -6.40 -10.82
C VAL A 49 -6.86 -5.92 -10.37
N SER A 50 -6.88 -4.93 -9.49
CA SER A 50 -8.11 -4.34 -8.96
C SER A 50 -8.04 -2.82 -8.96
N TYR A 51 -9.18 -2.17 -8.87
CA TYR A 51 -9.22 -0.75 -8.59
C TYR A 51 -10.37 -0.39 -7.65
N THR A 52 -10.22 0.70 -6.92
CA THR A 52 -11.28 1.31 -6.12
C THR A 52 -11.58 2.70 -6.65
N ARG A 53 -12.85 3.11 -6.59
CA ARG A 53 -13.30 4.50 -6.80
C ARG A 53 -13.85 5.03 -5.50
N SER A 54 -13.38 6.18 -5.05
CA SER A 54 -13.71 6.74 -3.74
C SER A 54 -14.13 8.19 -3.86
N ARG A 55 -15.09 8.60 -3.00
CA ARG A 55 -15.41 10.01 -2.77
C ARG A 55 -14.34 10.64 -1.91
N ARG A 56 -14.20 11.94 -1.96
CA ARG A 56 -13.37 12.71 -1.06
C ARG A 56 -13.66 12.37 0.42
N GLY A 57 -12.61 12.24 1.22
CA GLY A 57 -12.70 11.93 2.65
C GLY A 57 -12.92 10.44 2.98
N VAL A 58 -12.98 9.57 1.97
CA VAL A 58 -12.98 8.12 2.20
C VAL A 58 -11.60 7.67 2.64
N VAL A 59 -11.55 6.91 3.75
CA VAL A 59 -10.35 6.19 4.20
C VAL A 59 -10.61 4.69 4.09
N ARG A 60 -9.67 3.96 3.48
CA ARG A 60 -9.63 2.50 3.37
C ARG A 60 -8.36 1.99 4.02
N GLY A 61 -8.47 1.14 5.02
CA GLY A 61 -7.31 0.55 5.74
C GLY A 61 -7.35 0.81 7.25
N ILE A 62 -6.29 0.46 7.94
CA ILE A 62 -5.03 -0.15 7.46
C ILE A 62 -5.29 -1.61 7.10
N HIS A 63 -5.04 -1.99 5.84
CA HIS A 63 -5.25 -3.35 5.36
C HIS A 63 -3.92 -4.09 5.18
N TYR A 64 -3.88 -5.35 5.54
CA TYR A 64 -2.77 -6.28 5.30
C TYR A 64 -3.30 -7.69 5.05
N THR A 65 -2.48 -8.54 4.44
CA THR A 65 -2.86 -9.92 4.17
C THR A 65 -2.19 -10.85 5.18
N ALA A 66 -2.95 -11.79 5.73
CA ALA A 66 -2.42 -12.83 6.61
C ALA A 66 -1.19 -13.51 5.99
N THR A 67 -0.20 -13.85 6.79
CA THR A 67 1.05 -14.43 6.30
C THR A 67 1.33 -15.75 6.99
N PRO A 68 1.25 -16.92 6.27
CA PRO A 68 0.92 -17.07 4.86
C PRO A 68 -0.55 -16.80 4.53
N PRO A 69 -0.95 -16.54 3.25
CA PRO A 69 -0.11 -16.55 2.06
C PRO A 69 0.73 -15.28 1.87
N GLY A 70 0.34 -14.15 2.49
CA GLY A 70 0.92 -12.85 2.22
C GLY A 70 0.55 -12.29 0.83
N CYS A 71 0.68 -10.98 0.66
CA CYS A 71 0.45 -10.32 -0.63
C CYS A 71 1.35 -9.09 -0.73
N ALA A 72 2.21 -9.05 -1.75
CA ALA A 72 2.89 -7.84 -2.16
C ALA A 72 1.97 -7.03 -3.08
N LYS A 73 2.08 -5.69 -3.00
CA LYS A 73 1.19 -4.79 -3.76
C LYS A 73 2.01 -3.75 -4.51
N PHE A 74 1.57 -3.41 -5.70
CA PHE A 74 2.03 -2.24 -6.43
C PHE A 74 0.81 -1.34 -6.67
N VAL A 75 0.85 -0.13 -6.10
CA VAL A 75 -0.33 0.74 -6.00
C VAL A 75 -0.04 2.06 -6.70
N HIS A 76 -0.98 2.54 -7.50
CA HIS A 76 -0.90 3.87 -8.11
C HIS A 76 -2.29 4.51 -8.25
N CYS A 77 -2.32 5.82 -8.50
CA CYS A 77 -3.55 6.60 -8.65
C CYS A 77 -3.66 7.13 -10.08
N PRO A 78 -4.43 6.50 -10.97
CA PRO A 78 -4.60 6.98 -12.35
C PRO A 78 -5.54 8.19 -12.46
N ALA A 79 -6.37 8.49 -11.46
CA ALA A 79 -7.28 9.63 -11.48
C ALA A 79 -7.61 10.11 -10.07
N GLY A 80 -7.77 11.42 -9.91
CA GLY A 80 -7.99 12.08 -8.63
C GLY A 80 -6.70 12.19 -7.82
N ARG A 81 -6.82 12.59 -6.55
CA ARG A 81 -5.68 12.72 -5.62
C ARG A 81 -5.90 11.88 -4.37
N ALA A 82 -4.85 11.31 -3.85
CA ALA A 82 -4.89 10.50 -2.64
C ALA A 82 -3.62 10.61 -1.82
N LEU A 83 -3.74 10.35 -0.52
CA LEU A 83 -2.60 10.09 0.35
C LEU A 83 -2.59 8.59 0.68
N ASP A 84 -1.57 7.88 0.21
CA ASP A 84 -1.30 6.51 0.61
C ASP A 84 -0.38 6.53 1.84
N MET A 85 -0.71 5.73 2.86
CA MET A 85 0.00 5.62 4.13
C MET A 85 0.44 4.18 4.29
N VAL A 86 1.74 3.96 4.25
CA VAL A 86 2.37 2.63 4.36
C VAL A 86 2.84 2.44 5.79
N VAL A 87 2.47 1.33 6.44
CA VAL A 87 2.71 1.07 7.87
C VAL A 87 3.38 -0.29 8.05
N ASP A 88 4.50 -0.35 8.77
CA ASP A 88 5.13 -1.63 9.07
C ASP A 88 4.44 -2.34 10.23
N LEU A 89 3.64 -3.35 9.90
CA LEU A 89 2.93 -4.21 10.86
C LEU A 89 3.65 -5.54 11.11
N ARG A 90 4.85 -5.74 10.57
CA ARG A 90 5.59 -7.01 10.66
C ARG A 90 6.35 -7.10 11.98
N VAL A 91 5.93 -8.01 12.83
CA VAL A 91 6.57 -8.29 14.13
C VAL A 91 8.02 -8.70 13.91
N GLY A 92 8.95 -8.06 14.62
CA GLY A 92 10.40 -8.28 14.48
C GLY A 92 11.05 -7.52 13.33
N SER A 93 10.32 -6.66 12.62
CA SER A 93 10.90 -5.75 11.62
C SER A 93 11.78 -4.68 12.27
N PRO A 94 12.90 -4.27 11.62
CA PRO A 94 13.70 -3.13 12.06
C PRO A 94 12.93 -1.80 12.02
N THR A 95 11.82 -1.75 11.29
CA THR A 95 10.95 -0.57 11.18
C THR A 95 9.53 -0.83 11.73
N TRP A 96 9.40 -1.76 12.68
CA TRP A 96 8.12 -2.05 13.35
C TRP A 96 7.42 -0.77 13.84
N GLY A 97 6.15 -0.59 13.48
CA GLY A 97 5.34 0.57 13.85
C GLY A 97 5.68 1.87 13.10
N VAL A 98 6.75 1.89 12.30
CA VAL A 98 7.09 3.04 11.46
C VAL A 98 6.14 3.14 10.28
N TRP A 99 5.79 4.36 9.91
CA TRP A 99 5.00 4.64 8.71
C TRP A 99 5.63 5.75 7.86
N ASP A 100 5.24 5.78 6.59
CA ASP A 100 5.58 6.84 5.63
C ASP A 100 4.39 7.09 4.70
N THR A 101 4.43 8.16 3.94
CA THR A 101 3.34 8.54 3.04
C THR A 101 3.82 8.76 1.60
N VAL A 102 2.92 8.47 0.67
CA VAL A 102 3.04 8.82 -0.74
C VAL A 102 1.79 9.61 -1.15
N GLU A 103 1.96 10.86 -1.51
CA GLU A 103 0.88 11.64 -2.11
C GLU A 103 0.81 11.33 -3.59
N PHE A 104 -0.33 10.81 -4.02
CA PHE A 104 -0.68 10.59 -5.42
C PHE A 104 -1.32 11.85 -6.00
N ASP A 105 -0.76 12.31 -7.11
CA ASP A 105 -1.22 13.45 -7.88
C ASP A 105 -1.03 13.13 -9.38
N PRO A 106 -2.06 13.24 -10.24
CA PRO A 106 -1.94 12.99 -11.68
C PRO A 106 -0.92 13.88 -12.39
N GLU A 107 -0.67 15.09 -11.88
CA GLU A 107 0.33 16.01 -12.41
C GLU A 107 1.77 15.57 -12.08
N SER A 108 1.93 14.72 -11.06
CA SER A 108 3.21 14.13 -10.65
C SER A 108 3.03 12.62 -10.40
N PRO A 109 2.87 11.82 -11.46
CA PRO A 109 2.48 10.42 -11.35
C PRO A 109 3.46 9.60 -10.52
N LYS A 110 2.94 8.86 -9.55
CA LYS A 110 3.69 8.00 -8.65
C LYS A 110 3.05 6.64 -8.51
N ALA A 111 3.85 5.68 -8.05
CA ALA A 111 3.36 4.42 -7.50
C ALA A 111 4.13 4.08 -6.23
N VAL A 112 3.58 3.17 -5.45
CA VAL A 112 4.25 2.61 -4.28
C VAL A 112 4.30 1.09 -4.38
N TYR A 113 5.48 0.52 -4.18
CA TYR A 113 5.66 -0.90 -3.92
C TYR A 113 5.55 -1.12 -2.41
N ILE A 114 4.65 -2.02 -2.03
CA ILE A 114 4.34 -2.39 -0.65
C ILE A 114 4.70 -3.87 -0.48
N PRO A 115 5.72 -4.19 0.34
CA PRO A 115 6.16 -5.56 0.58
C PRO A 115 5.10 -6.42 1.29
N VAL A 116 5.27 -7.73 1.21
CA VAL A 116 4.45 -8.71 1.97
C VAL A 116 4.44 -8.36 3.45
N GLY A 117 3.25 -8.38 4.05
CA GLY A 117 3.02 -8.13 5.47
C GLY A 117 3.00 -6.64 5.87
N VAL A 118 3.37 -5.74 4.98
CA VAL A 118 3.23 -4.30 5.22
C VAL A 118 1.78 -3.89 5.05
N GLY A 119 1.25 -3.15 6.01
CA GLY A 119 -0.08 -2.58 5.96
C GLY A 119 -0.11 -1.27 5.18
N HIS A 120 -1.27 -0.94 4.61
CA HIS A 120 -1.46 0.36 4.02
C HIS A 120 -2.88 0.89 4.20
N ALA A 121 -3.00 2.21 4.19
CA ALA A 121 -4.28 2.90 4.15
C ALA A 121 -4.26 4.01 3.10
N VAL A 122 -5.41 4.29 2.51
CA VAL A 122 -5.57 5.33 1.49
C VAL A 122 -6.63 6.33 1.93
N LEU A 123 -6.29 7.61 1.93
CA LEU A 123 -7.22 8.73 2.08
C LEU A 123 -7.45 9.37 0.70
N ALA A 124 -8.69 9.34 0.21
CA ALA A 124 -9.07 10.05 -1.01
C ALA A 124 -9.20 11.56 -0.73
N LEU A 125 -8.45 12.37 -1.47
CA LEU A 125 -8.41 13.84 -1.30
C LEU A 125 -9.39 14.56 -2.21
N GLU A 126 -9.91 13.86 -3.24
CA GLU A 126 -10.87 14.35 -4.22
C GLU A 126 -12.00 13.35 -4.45
N ASP A 127 -13.11 13.80 -5.02
CA ASP A 127 -14.15 12.91 -5.50
C ASP A 127 -13.66 12.13 -6.73
N ASP A 128 -14.24 10.94 -6.92
CA ASP A 128 -13.92 10.05 -8.03
C ASP A 128 -12.46 9.58 -8.09
N THR A 129 -11.73 9.70 -6.98
CA THR A 129 -10.36 9.20 -6.87
C THR A 129 -10.31 7.70 -7.13
N ILE A 130 -9.47 7.32 -8.09
CA ILE A 130 -9.25 5.90 -8.48
C ILE A 130 -7.88 5.46 -8.01
N ILE A 131 -7.84 4.39 -7.23
CA ILE A 131 -6.60 3.71 -6.85
C ILE A 131 -6.59 2.35 -7.51
N ALA A 132 -5.53 2.06 -8.26
CA ALA A 132 -5.29 0.78 -8.92
C ALA A 132 -4.23 -0.02 -8.16
N TYR A 133 -4.46 -1.33 -8.08
CA TYR A 133 -3.65 -2.29 -7.33
C TYR A 133 -3.24 -3.43 -8.25
N LEU A 134 -1.95 -3.70 -8.34
CA LEU A 134 -1.41 -4.95 -8.84
C LEU A 134 -1.04 -5.79 -7.61
N LEU A 135 -1.58 -6.98 -7.49
CA LEU A 135 -1.47 -7.84 -6.32
C LEU A 135 -0.74 -9.13 -6.69
N SER A 136 0.14 -9.62 -5.81
CA SER A 136 0.88 -10.87 -6.05
C SER A 136 0.04 -12.13 -5.87
N THR A 137 -1.13 -12.02 -5.23
CA THR A 137 -2.08 -13.11 -5.01
C THR A 137 -3.50 -12.66 -5.29
N GLU A 138 -4.40 -13.62 -5.54
CA GLU A 138 -5.83 -13.32 -5.62
C GLU A 138 -6.41 -12.96 -4.24
N TYR A 139 -7.48 -12.18 -4.26
CA TYR A 139 -8.21 -11.80 -3.05
C TYR A 139 -8.94 -13.02 -2.45
N VAL A 140 -8.65 -13.27 -1.20
CA VAL A 140 -9.34 -14.26 -0.36
C VAL A 140 -9.80 -13.54 0.91
N ALA A 141 -11.09 -13.42 1.12
CA ALA A 141 -11.68 -12.56 2.17
C ALA A 141 -11.18 -12.92 3.58
N GLU A 142 -10.96 -14.20 3.84
CA GLU A 142 -10.49 -14.73 5.12
C GLU A 142 -9.04 -14.35 5.42
N ASN A 143 -8.27 -14.05 4.39
CA ASN A 143 -6.85 -13.66 4.52
C ASN A 143 -6.67 -12.14 4.59
N GLU A 144 -7.66 -11.36 4.24
CA GLU A 144 -7.55 -9.90 4.28
C GLU A 144 -7.92 -9.38 5.67
N LEU A 145 -6.91 -8.90 6.37
CA LEU A 145 -7.00 -8.41 7.74
C LEU A 145 -6.92 -6.87 7.77
N SER A 146 -7.33 -6.29 8.90
CA SER A 146 -7.25 -4.85 9.10
C SER A 146 -6.96 -4.50 10.55
N VAL A 147 -6.27 -3.37 10.76
CA VAL A 147 -6.17 -2.69 12.03
C VAL A 147 -6.65 -1.25 11.90
N SER A 148 -7.07 -0.67 13.01
CA SER A 148 -7.62 0.69 13.02
C SER A 148 -6.59 1.73 12.58
N VAL A 149 -6.97 2.63 11.69
CA VAL A 149 -6.16 3.82 11.31
C VAL A 149 -5.98 4.81 12.48
N PHE A 150 -6.77 4.66 13.55
CA PHE A 150 -6.67 5.43 14.78
C PHE A 150 -6.11 4.59 15.93
N SER A 151 -5.33 3.55 15.60
CA SER A 151 -4.65 2.75 16.62
C SER A 151 -3.67 3.61 17.41
N PRO A 152 -3.70 3.57 18.75
CA PRO A 152 -2.72 4.27 19.58
C PRO A 152 -1.28 3.94 19.15
N GLY A 153 -0.42 4.95 19.11
CA GLY A 153 0.99 4.80 18.69
C GLY A 153 1.23 4.77 17.18
N ILE A 154 0.16 4.81 16.37
CA ILE A 154 0.25 5.00 14.91
C ILE A 154 -0.50 6.29 14.57
N ASP A 155 0.20 7.39 14.58
CA ASP A 155 -0.37 8.73 14.38
C ASP A 155 -0.36 9.07 12.87
N LEU A 156 -1.23 8.41 12.10
CA LEU A 156 -1.37 8.68 10.68
C LEU A 156 -1.94 10.09 10.43
N PRO A 157 -1.53 10.77 9.37
CA PRO A 157 -1.97 12.13 9.05
C PRO A 157 -3.39 12.14 8.45
N ILE A 158 -4.35 11.59 9.18
CA ILE A 158 -5.76 11.54 8.81
C ILE A 158 -6.49 12.61 9.60
N PRO A 159 -7.19 13.58 8.93
CA PRO A 159 -7.97 14.58 9.64
C PRO A 159 -9.04 13.96 10.53
N ALA A 160 -9.13 14.43 11.77
CA ALA A 160 -10.19 14.02 12.68
C ALA A 160 -11.55 14.66 12.29
N GLU A 161 -11.50 15.88 11.74
CA GLU A 161 -12.67 16.65 11.30
C GLU A 161 -12.47 17.17 9.85
N PRO A 162 -13.46 16.97 8.96
CA PRO A 162 -14.63 16.11 9.17
C PRO A 162 -14.22 14.63 9.31
N ALA A 163 -14.93 13.87 10.12
CA ALA A 163 -14.65 12.46 10.36
C ALA A 163 -14.60 11.68 9.04
N PRO A 164 -13.55 10.87 8.78
CA PRO A 164 -13.40 10.18 7.50
C PRO A 164 -14.47 9.12 7.29
N LEU A 165 -14.89 8.97 6.04
CA LEU A 165 -15.82 7.91 5.63
C LEU A 165 -15.07 6.57 5.59
N ARG A 166 -15.50 5.60 6.42
CA ARG A 166 -14.91 4.26 6.51
C ARG A 166 -15.98 3.18 6.36
N SER A 167 -15.59 2.01 5.87
CA SER A 167 -16.45 0.82 5.87
C SER A 167 -16.79 0.38 7.31
N VAL A 168 -17.80 -0.47 7.47
CA VAL A 168 -18.10 -1.11 8.78
C VAL A 168 -16.85 -1.84 9.29
N ARG A 169 -16.25 -2.67 8.44
CA ARG A 169 -15.03 -3.41 8.73
C ARG A 169 -13.90 -2.51 9.25
N ASP A 170 -13.63 -1.37 8.59
CA ASP A 170 -12.55 -0.47 8.99
C ASP A 170 -12.87 0.32 10.26
N ARG A 171 -14.15 0.52 10.57
CA ARG A 171 -14.56 1.14 11.84
C ARG A 171 -14.43 0.20 13.03
N GLU A 172 -14.67 -1.10 12.81
CA GLU A 172 -14.65 -2.16 13.82
C GLU A 172 -13.28 -2.86 13.90
N ALA A 173 -12.32 -2.44 13.09
CA ALA A 173 -10.98 -3.02 13.09
C ALA A 173 -10.30 -2.86 14.47
N PRO A 174 -9.60 -3.91 14.97
CA PRO A 174 -8.90 -3.87 16.25
C PRO A 174 -7.75 -2.84 16.22
N SER A 175 -7.26 -2.48 17.39
CA SER A 175 -6.00 -1.75 17.49
C SER A 175 -4.81 -2.65 17.09
N VAL A 176 -3.65 -2.04 16.82
CA VAL A 176 -2.42 -2.79 16.56
C VAL A 176 -2.04 -3.64 17.77
N ASP A 177 -2.18 -3.11 18.99
CA ASP A 177 -1.89 -3.85 20.22
C ASP A 177 -2.80 -5.07 20.37
N GLN A 178 -4.09 -4.93 20.05
CA GLN A 178 -5.02 -6.05 20.09
C GLN A 178 -4.65 -7.11 19.03
N ALA A 179 -4.37 -6.70 17.80
CA ALA A 179 -3.96 -7.59 16.73
C ALA A 179 -2.63 -8.32 17.04
N LEU A 180 -1.72 -7.63 17.75
CA LEU A 180 -0.47 -8.23 18.26
C LEU A 180 -0.77 -9.30 19.31
N ALA A 181 -1.64 -8.99 20.29
CA ALA A 181 -2.03 -9.93 21.34
C ALA A 181 -2.76 -11.16 20.78
N ASP A 182 -3.56 -10.98 19.75
CA ASP A 182 -4.31 -12.04 19.06
C ASP A 182 -3.43 -12.87 18.10
N GLY A 183 -2.15 -12.47 17.90
CA GLY A 183 -1.21 -13.15 17.02
C GLY A 183 -1.58 -13.11 15.54
N THR A 184 -2.34 -12.10 15.09
CA THR A 184 -2.79 -11.94 13.71
C THR A 184 -1.85 -11.12 12.83
N LEU A 185 -0.87 -10.44 13.47
CA LEU A 185 0.10 -9.64 12.72
C LEU A 185 1.17 -10.52 12.06
N PRO A 186 1.67 -10.13 10.86
CA PRO A 186 2.65 -10.89 10.14
C PRO A 186 4.02 -10.86 10.82
N GLU A 187 4.80 -11.93 10.68
CA GLU A 187 6.19 -11.98 11.13
C GLU A 187 7.15 -11.54 10.01
N PHE A 188 8.10 -10.67 10.33
CA PHE A 188 9.04 -10.09 9.36
C PHE A 188 9.85 -11.14 8.60
N THR A 189 10.43 -12.11 9.30
CA THR A 189 11.23 -13.18 8.68
C THR A 189 10.43 -14.04 7.71
N ARG A 190 9.16 -14.31 8.04
CA ARG A 190 8.25 -15.08 7.18
C ARG A 190 7.85 -14.28 5.93
N CYS A 191 7.60 -12.99 6.09
CA CYS A 191 7.33 -12.09 4.96
C CYS A 191 8.51 -12.04 3.99
N ALA A 192 9.74 -11.88 4.49
CA ALA A 192 10.95 -11.84 3.69
C ALA A 192 11.15 -13.14 2.90
N ALA A 193 10.96 -14.29 3.54
CA ALA A 193 11.08 -15.60 2.87
C ALA A 193 10.06 -15.78 1.73
N LEU A 194 8.81 -15.31 1.91
CA LEU A 194 7.80 -15.35 0.86
C LEU A 194 8.14 -14.43 -0.32
N GLU A 195 8.71 -13.28 -0.05
CA GLU A 195 9.17 -12.36 -1.10
C GLU A 195 10.33 -12.93 -1.92
N GLU A 196 11.30 -13.56 -1.28
CA GLU A 196 12.40 -14.25 -1.95
C GLU A 196 11.89 -15.39 -2.83
N ALA A 197 10.96 -16.20 -2.33
CA ALA A 197 10.37 -17.30 -3.08
C ALA A 197 9.54 -16.83 -4.30
N SER A 198 8.92 -15.66 -4.23
CA SER A 198 8.10 -15.10 -5.31
C SER A 198 8.91 -14.40 -6.40
N ALA A 199 10.18 -14.09 -6.16
CA ALA A 199 11.00 -13.32 -7.11
C ALA A 199 11.41 -14.12 -8.36
N GLY A 200 11.20 -15.45 -8.40
CA GLY A 200 11.61 -16.33 -9.51
C GLY A 200 13.13 -16.33 -9.74
N PRO A 201 13.65 -17.30 -10.46
CA PRO A 201 15.04 -17.31 -10.88
C PRO A 201 15.34 -16.24 -11.94
#